data_694c8ee4346897310a82335ff103585c
#
_entry.id   694c8ee4346897310a82335ff103585c
#
_cell.length_a   1.000
_cell.length_b   1.000
_cell.length_c   1.000
_cell.angle_alpha   90.00
_cell.angle_beta   90.00
_cell.angle_gamma   90.00
#
_symmetry.space_group_name_H-M   'P 1'
#
loop_
_entity.id
_entity.type
_entity.pdbx_description
1 polymer ?
#
loop_
_entity_poly.entity_id
_entity_poly.type
_entity_poly.pdbx_seq_one_letter_code
_entity_poly.pdbx_strand_id
1 'polypeptide(L)'
;LYVEQHFGPEAKARMGELIANLVEACRRNISDLDWMTPATREKALTKLGKFTPKIGYPAHWRDYSALVVDRGDLVGNYARAMSFEQDREFAKIGAPVDRDEWFMTPQTVNAYYNPGMNEIVFPAAILQPPFFDPDADDAANYGGIGAVIGHEIGHGFDDQGAKYDGDGNLVD
;
A
#
# COMPACT_ATOMS: atom_id res chain seq x y z
N LEU A 1 -12.16 -14.48 5.22
CA LEU A 1 -12.26 -15.64 4.30
C LEU A 1 -11.08 -15.71 3.33
N TYR A 2 -10.89 -14.72 2.41
CA TYR A 2 -9.82 -14.78 1.40
C TYR A 2 -8.43 -14.89 2.04
N VAL A 3 -8.11 -13.99 2.95
CA VAL A 3 -6.82 -13.91 3.63
C VAL A 3 -6.52 -15.18 4.44
N GLU A 4 -7.50 -15.68 5.17
CA GLU A 4 -7.37 -16.92 5.97
C GLU A 4 -7.02 -18.13 5.13
N GLN A 5 -7.47 -18.14 3.86
CA GLN A 5 -7.24 -19.27 2.94
C GLN A 5 -5.95 -19.13 2.13
N HIS A 6 -5.53 -17.89 1.80
CA HIS A 6 -4.55 -17.65 0.76
C HIS A 6 -3.32 -16.85 1.20
N PHE A 7 -3.33 -16.22 2.39
CA PHE A 7 -2.23 -15.38 2.82
C PHE A 7 -1.98 -15.48 4.33
N GLY A 8 -1.17 -16.44 4.72
CA GLY A 8 -0.83 -16.69 6.12
C GLY A 8 0.19 -15.70 6.71
N PRO A 9 0.39 -15.74 8.02
CA PRO A 9 1.31 -14.85 8.73
C PRO A 9 2.77 -15.03 8.31
N GLU A 10 3.18 -16.23 7.91
CA GLU A 10 4.52 -16.51 7.43
C GLU A 10 4.83 -15.79 6.11
N ALA A 11 3.90 -15.88 5.14
CA ALA A 11 4.00 -15.13 3.89
C ALA A 11 4.08 -13.62 4.15
N LYS A 12 3.30 -13.11 5.10
CA LYS A 12 3.33 -11.70 5.51
C LYS A 12 4.70 -11.30 6.09
N ALA A 13 5.28 -12.13 6.95
CA ALA A 13 6.60 -11.88 7.54
C ALA A 13 7.69 -11.86 6.48
N ARG A 14 7.71 -12.86 5.59
CA ARG A 14 8.69 -12.96 4.50
C ARG A 14 8.59 -11.79 3.52
N MET A 15 7.38 -11.35 3.20
CA MET A 15 7.17 -10.12 2.43
C MET A 15 7.72 -8.88 3.12
N GLY A 16 7.58 -8.78 4.44
CA GLY A 16 8.14 -7.68 5.22
C GLY A 16 9.67 -7.60 5.10
N GLU A 17 10.36 -8.73 5.16
CA GLU A 17 11.81 -8.81 4.96
C GLU A 17 12.22 -8.40 3.54
N LEU A 18 11.50 -8.88 2.53
CA LEU A 18 11.77 -8.56 1.14
C LEU A 18 11.62 -7.06 0.86
N ILE A 19 10.55 -6.44 1.38
CA ILE A 19 10.33 -4.99 1.27
C ILE A 19 11.45 -4.23 1.98
N ALA A 20 11.82 -4.62 3.21
CA ALA A 20 12.89 -3.96 3.96
C ALA A 20 14.23 -3.99 3.20
N ASN A 21 14.56 -5.12 2.58
CA ASN A 21 15.75 -5.28 1.76
C ASN A 21 15.73 -4.38 0.52
N LEU A 22 14.58 -4.27 -0.15
CA LEU A 22 14.43 -3.40 -1.33
C LEU A 22 14.48 -1.91 -0.96
N VAL A 23 13.87 -1.51 0.17
CA VAL A 23 14.00 -0.14 0.69
C VAL A 23 15.45 0.19 1.02
N GLU A 24 16.19 -0.74 1.63
CA GLU A 24 17.61 -0.55 1.91
C GLU A 24 18.46 -0.48 0.63
N ALA A 25 18.16 -1.30 -0.39
CA ALA A 25 18.80 -1.20 -1.69
C ALA A 25 18.52 0.15 -2.37
N CYS A 26 17.28 0.63 -2.31
CA CYS A 26 16.88 1.94 -2.80
C CYS A 26 17.63 3.07 -2.06
N ARG A 27 17.76 2.96 -0.72
CA ARG A 27 18.51 3.91 0.10
C ARG A 27 19.96 4.02 -0.35
N ARG A 28 20.63 2.90 -0.57
CA ARG A 28 22.02 2.87 -1.10
C ARG A 28 22.11 3.50 -2.46
N ASN A 29 21.21 3.14 -3.37
CA ASN A 29 21.16 3.70 -4.71
C ASN A 29 21.02 5.23 -4.68
N ILE A 30 20.04 5.77 -3.92
CA ILE A 30 19.85 7.22 -3.77
C ILE A 30 21.12 7.88 -3.19
N SER A 31 21.80 7.23 -2.23
CA SER A 31 23.02 7.76 -1.62
C SER A 31 24.17 7.92 -2.62
N ASP A 32 24.22 7.05 -3.63
CA ASP A 32 25.32 6.99 -4.62
C ASP A 32 25.02 7.80 -5.89
N LEU A 33 23.83 8.42 -6.05
CA LEU A 33 23.49 9.21 -7.23
C LEU A 33 24.34 10.49 -7.30
N ASP A 34 25.19 10.59 -8.29
CA ASP A 34 26.12 11.71 -8.49
C ASP A 34 25.46 12.96 -9.08
N TRP A 35 24.37 12.78 -9.83
CA TRP A 35 23.60 13.89 -10.43
C TRP A 35 22.70 14.62 -9.44
N MET A 36 22.42 14.04 -8.28
CA MET A 36 21.54 14.61 -7.26
C MET A 36 22.33 15.54 -6.32
N THR A 37 21.82 16.75 -6.09
CA THR A 37 22.45 17.65 -5.12
C THR A 37 22.40 17.05 -3.70
N PRO A 38 23.35 17.40 -2.82
CA PRO A 38 23.34 16.90 -1.43
C PRO A 38 22.02 17.20 -0.70
N ALA A 39 21.45 18.40 -0.87
CA ALA A 39 20.20 18.79 -0.24
C ALA A 39 18.99 17.98 -0.75
N THR A 40 18.94 17.72 -2.07
CA THR A 40 17.88 16.90 -2.67
C THR A 40 18.01 15.45 -2.22
N ARG A 41 19.23 14.92 -2.16
CA ARG A 41 19.53 13.57 -1.66
C ARG A 41 19.09 13.38 -0.22
N GLU A 42 19.37 14.34 0.67
CA GLU A 42 18.93 14.31 2.06
C GLU A 42 17.41 14.27 2.18
N LYS A 43 16.70 15.10 1.40
CA LYS A 43 15.22 15.08 1.36
C LYS A 43 14.68 13.74 0.86
N ALA A 44 15.28 13.17 -0.20
CA ALA A 44 14.87 11.88 -0.74
C ALA A 44 15.09 10.74 0.26
N LEU A 45 16.24 10.71 0.94
CA LEU A 45 16.53 9.72 1.98
C LEU A 45 15.61 9.87 3.19
N THR A 46 15.30 11.10 3.59
CA THR A 46 14.34 11.38 4.67
C THR A 46 12.95 10.87 4.30
N LYS A 47 12.49 11.13 3.07
CA LYS A 47 11.21 10.64 2.57
C LYS A 47 11.16 9.11 2.53
N LEU A 48 12.19 8.47 1.96
CA LEU A 48 12.29 7.00 1.92
C LEU A 48 12.24 6.38 3.33
N GLY A 49 12.91 7.01 4.31
CA GLY A 49 12.91 6.55 5.70
C GLY A 49 11.57 6.66 6.41
N LYS A 50 10.61 7.40 5.83
CA LYS A 50 9.24 7.55 6.33
C LYS A 50 8.22 6.72 5.56
N PHE A 51 8.63 5.87 4.62
CA PHE A 51 7.71 4.98 3.91
C PHE A 51 7.04 4.01 4.87
N THR A 52 5.73 3.91 4.76
CA THR A 52 4.92 2.96 5.52
C THR A 52 4.49 1.81 4.61
N PRO A 53 5.02 0.59 4.76
CA PRO A 53 4.55 -0.57 4.02
C PRO A 53 3.28 -1.16 4.64
N LYS A 54 2.28 -1.42 3.80
CA LYS A 54 1.05 -2.15 4.14
C LYS A 54 1.01 -3.46 3.37
N ILE A 55 0.94 -4.60 4.08
CA ILE A 55 1.15 -5.93 3.51
C ILE A 55 -0.06 -6.82 3.77
N GLY A 56 -0.65 -7.31 2.70
CA GLY A 56 -1.67 -8.34 2.68
C GLY A 56 -3.08 -7.84 3.01
N TYR A 57 -3.29 -7.32 4.21
CA TYR A 57 -4.60 -6.95 4.71
C TYR A 57 -4.51 -5.95 5.88
N PRO A 58 -5.58 -5.16 6.12
CA PRO A 58 -5.63 -4.19 7.21
C PRO A 58 -5.65 -4.84 8.58
N ALA A 59 -5.14 -4.15 9.61
CA ALA A 59 -5.21 -4.59 11.00
C ALA A 59 -6.66 -4.63 11.52
N HIS A 60 -7.48 -3.68 11.05
CA HIS A 60 -8.90 -3.58 11.39
C HIS A 60 -9.75 -3.67 10.14
N TRP A 61 -10.71 -4.60 10.14
CA TRP A 61 -11.65 -4.76 9.04
C TRP A 61 -12.69 -3.65 9.06
N ARG A 62 -13.12 -3.22 7.86
CA ARG A 62 -14.25 -2.29 7.75
C ARG A 62 -15.50 -2.92 8.35
N ASP A 63 -16.16 -2.18 9.24
CA ASP A 63 -17.40 -2.62 9.87
C ASP A 63 -18.59 -2.29 8.96
N TYR A 64 -19.31 -3.31 8.53
CA TYR A 64 -20.53 -3.23 7.75
C TYR A 64 -21.79 -3.60 8.56
N SER A 65 -21.69 -3.67 9.89
CA SER A 65 -22.81 -4.11 10.75
C SER A 65 -24.04 -3.22 10.65
N ALA A 66 -23.86 -1.94 10.34
CA ALA A 66 -24.96 -0.98 10.13
C ALA A 66 -25.59 -1.06 8.73
N LEU A 67 -25.00 -1.81 7.79
CA LEU A 67 -25.55 -1.95 6.44
C LEU A 67 -26.68 -2.98 6.40
N VAL A 68 -27.91 -2.51 6.15
CA VAL A 68 -29.09 -3.38 6.03
C VAL A 68 -29.18 -3.96 4.62
N VAL A 69 -29.23 -5.30 4.54
CA VAL A 69 -29.38 -6.03 3.27
C VAL A 69 -30.69 -6.83 3.29
N ASP A 70 -31.55 -6.58 2.30
CA ASP A 70 -32.81 -7.32 2.06
C ASP A 70 -32.67 -8.22 0.83
N ARG A 71 -32.97 -9.51 0.99
CA ARG A 71 -32.88 -10.51 -0.12
C ARG A 71 -33.81 -10.23 -1.27
N GLY A 72 -34.93 -9.54 -1.03
CA GLY A 72 -35.95 -9.23 -2.05
C GLY A 72 -35.75 -7.89 -2.76
N ASP A 73 -34.80 -7.06 -2.33
CA ASP A 73 -34.67 -5.67 -2.78
C ASP A 73 -33.25 -5.35 -3.30
N LEU A 74 -32.95 -5.79 -4.51
CA LEU A 74 -31.63 -5.54 -5.12
C LEU A 74 -31.35 -4.04 -5.28
N VAL A 75 -32.32 -3.27 -5.79
CA VAL A 75 -32.12 -1.82 -6.03
C VAL A 75 -31.97 -1.06 -4.73
N GLY A 76 -32.79 -1.38 -3.72
CA GLY A 76 -32.65 -0.79 -2.40
C GLY A 76 -31.35 -1.17 -1.70
N ASN A 77 -30.86 -2.40 -1.86
CA ASN A 77 -29.56 -2.81 -1.34
C ASN A 77 -28.42 -1.97 -1.96
N TYR A 78 -28.47 -1.77 -3.27
CA TYR A 78 -27.49 -0.92 -3.94
C TYR A 78 -27.52 0.52 -3.40
N ALA A 79 -28.72 1.11 -3.29
CA ALA A 79 -28.88 2.46 -2.76
C ALA A 79 -28.37 2.57 -1.32
N ARG A 80 -28.70 1.60 -0.44
CA ARG A 80 -28.21 1.57 0.95
C ARG A 80 -26.70 1.43 1.03
N ALA A 81 -26.09 0.58 0.18
CA ALA A 81 -24.66 0.41 0.14
C ALA A 81 -23.94 1.71 -0.31
N MET A 82 -24.48 2.38 -1.33
CA MET A 82 -23.94 3.67 -1.79
C MET A 82 -24.06 4.76 -0.71
N SER A 83 -25.22 4.86 -0.04
CA SER A 83 -25.40 5.81 1.05
C SER A 83 -24.44 5.51 2.22
N PHE A 84 -24.29 4.24 2.60
CA PHE A 84 -23.37 3.82 3.64
C PHE A 84 -21.94 4.25 3.36
N GLU A 85 -21.43 4.02 2.13
CA GLU A 85 -20.08 4.45 1.75
C GLU A 85 -19.96 5.97 1.71
N GLN A 86 -20.98 6.67 1.22
CA GLN A 86 -20.97 8.14 1.17
C GLN A 86 -20.98 8.75 2.57
N ASP A 87 -21.81 8.24 3.48
CA ASP A 87 -21.85 8.70 4.87
C ASP A 87 -20.50 8.47 5.57
N ARG A 88 -19.85 7.34 5.29
CA ARG A 88 -18.51 7.05 5.78
C ARG A 88 -17.47 8.06 5.26
N GLU A 89 -17.52 8.42 3.98
CA GLU A 89 -16.62 9.44 3.42
C GLU A 89 -16.91 10.83 4.02
N PHE A 90 -18.17 11.19 4.21
CA PHE A 90 -18.53 12.46 4.84
C PHE A 90 -18.10 12.54 6.31
N ALA A 91 -18.11 11.43 7.02
CA ALA A 91 -17.65 11.37 8.41
C ALA A 91 -16.15 11.67 8.58
N LYS A 92 -15.36 11.63 7.50
CA LYS A 92 -13.95 12.03 7.51
C LYS A 92 -13.75 13.54 7.55
N ILE A 93 -14.76 14.34 7.20
CA ILE A 93 -14.67 15.80 7.15
C ILE A 93 -14.46 16.34 8.57
N GLY A 94 -13.33 17.02 8.78
CA GLY A 94 -12.95 17.56 10.09
C GLY A 94 -12.35 16.54 11.06
N ALA A 95 -12.22 15.27 10.66
CA ALA A 95 -11.51 14.25 11.41
C ALA A 95 -10.03 14.18 11.02
N PRO A 96 -9.14 13.66 11.88
CA PRO A 96 -7.78 13.34 11.50
C PRO A 96 -7.73 12.30 10.37
N VAL A 97 -6.66 12.33 9.56
CA VAL A 97 -6.43 11.32 8.52
C VAL A 97 -6.28 9.94 9.17
N ASP A 98 -7.10 8.99 8.75
CA ASP A 98 -6.94 7.59 9.15
C ASP A 98 -5.82 6.95 8.33
N ARG A 99 -4.64 6.82 8.94
CA ARG A 99 -3.48 6.21 8.31
C ARG A 99 -3.57 4.68 8.21
N ASP A 100 -4.56 4.04 8.83
CA ASP A 100 -4.80 2.59 8.71
C ASP A 100 -5.77 2.25 7.57
N GLU A 101 -6.38 3.26 6.93
CA GLU A 101 -7.30 3.05 5.83
C GLU A 101 -6.63 2.40 4.61
N TRP A 102 -7.33 1.43 4.01
CA TRP A 102 -6.94 0.79 2.75
C TRP A 102 -7.89 1.17 1.63
N PHE A 103 -7.32 1.49 0.46
CA PHE A 103 -8.09 1.89 -0.74
C PHE A 103 -8.31 0.74 -1.71
N MET A 104 -7.73 -0.42 -1.44
CA MET A 104 -7.98 -1.67 -2.18
C MET A 104 -8.32 -2.78 -1.19
N THR A 105 -9.18 -3.70 -1.63
CA THR A 105 -9.51 -4.89 -0.85
C THR A 105 -8.42 -5.95 -0.97
N PRO A 106 -8.25 -6.85 0.01
CA PRO A 106 -7.20 -7.87 -0.01
C PRO A 106 -7.23 -8.83 -1.21
N GLN A 107 -8.38 -9.03 -1.83
CA GLN A 107 -8.53 -9.87 -3.02
C GLN A 107 -8.26 -9.12 -4.34
N THR A 108 -7.80 -7.89 -4.29
CA THR A 108 -7.41 -7.12 -5.48
C THR A 108 -5.99 -7.50 -5.92
N VAL A 109 -5.84 -7.94 -7.17
CA VAL A 109 -4.52 -8.22 -7.78
C VAL A 109 -3.95 -6.89 -8.29
N ASN A 110 -3.41 -6.11 -7.39
CA ASN A 110 -2.77 -4.82 -7.67
C ASN A 110 -1.96 -4.37 -6.45
N ALA A 111 -1.21 -3.26 -6.63
CA ALA A 111 -0.50 -2.54 -5.59
C ALA A 111 -0.70 -1.03 -5.81
N TYR A 112 -0.30 -0.19 -4.85
CA TYR A 112 -0.32 1.25 -5.04
C TYR A 112 0.62 1.97 -4.09
N TYR A 113 1.13 3.14 -4.52
CA TYR A 113 1.72 4.17 -3.68
C TYR A 113 0.70 5.27 -3.39
N ASN A 114 0.61 5.71 -2.13
CA ASN A 114 -0.23 6.83 -1.73
C ASN A 114 0.66 8.00 -1.27
N PRO A 115 0.77 9.08 -2.05
CA PRO A 115 1.65 10.20 -1.72
C PRO A 115 1.21 10.97 -0.47
N GLY A 116 -0.09 11.11 -0.21
CA GLY A 116 -0.63 11.81 0.96
C GLY A 116 -0.37 11.09 2.29
N MET A 117 -0.10 9.78 2.24
CA MET A 117 0.25 8.97 3.42
C MET A 117 1.70 8.48 3.39
N ASN A 118 2.41 8.67 2.27
CA ASN A 118 3.75 8.15 2.01
C ASN A 118 3.85 6.65 2.27
N GLU A 119 2.91 5.89 1.69
CA GLU A 119 2.76 4.46 1.90
C GLU A 119 2.77 3.66 0.59
N ILE A 120 3.31 2.45 0.68
CA ILE A 120 3.28 1.42 -0.37
C ILE A 120 2.39 0.27 0.10
N VAL A 121 1.42 -0.12 -0.70
CA VAL A 121 0.37 -1.05 -0.29
C VAL A 121 0.27 -2.23 -1.23
N PHE A 122 0.34 -3.43 -0.68
CA PHE A 122 0.32 -4.70 -1.42
C PHE A 122 -0.81 -5.59 -0.86
N PRO A 123 -2.00 -5.59 -1.48
CA PRO A 123 -3.07 -6.53 -1.13
C PRO A 123 -2.65 -7.99 -1.24
N ALA A 124 -3.27 -8.87 -0.44
CA ALA A 124 -2.90 -10.28 -0.38
C ALA A 124 -2.95 -11.01 -1.74
N ALA A 125 -3.83 -10.57 -2.65
CA ALA A 125 -4.02 -11.25 -3.93
C ALA A 125 -2.86 -11.06 -4.91
N ILE A 126 -2.10 -9.94 -4.85
CA ILE A 126 -0.90 -9.79 -5.67
C ILE A 126 0.29 -10.57 -5.05
N LEU A 127 0.19 -10.91 -3.78
CA LEU A 127 1.21 -11.66 -3.03
C LEU A 127 0.99 -13.18 -3.16
N GLN A 128 0.72 -13.62 -4.39
CA GLN A 128 0.47 -15.01 -4.78
C GLN A 128 1.28 -15.35 -6.04
N PRO A 129 1.52 -16.62 -6.35
CA PRO A 129 2.11 -17.00 -7.63
C PRO A 129 1.31 -16.42 -8.82
N PRO A 130 1.99 -15.93 -9.87
CA PRO A 130 3.43 -16.04 -10.12
C PRO A 130 4.28 -14.88 -9.54
N PHE A 131 3.70 -13.89 -8.85
CA PHE A 131 4.44 -12.74 -8.34
C PHE A 131 5.24 -13.07 -7.08
N PHE A 132 4.63 -13.79 -6.13
CA PHE A 132 5.25 -14.18 -4.88
C PHE A 132 4.85 -15.61 -4.51
N ASP A 133 5.86 -16.43 -4.14
CA ASP A 133 5.67 -17.75 -3.61
C ASP A 133 6.59 -17.92 -2.37
N PRO A 134 6.02 -18.12 -1.17
CA PRO A 134 6.82 -18.26 0.05
C PRO A 134 7.75 -19.49 0.01
N ASP A 135 7.48 -20.47 -0.83
CA ASP A 135 8.29 -21.69 -0.97
C ASP A 135 9.33 -21.60 -2.10
N ALA A 136 9.29 -20.56 -2.92
CA ALA A 136 10.24 -20.35 -4.01
C ALA A 136 11.57 -19.74 -3.53
N ASP A 137 12.59 -19.84 -4.39
CA ASP A 137 13.87 -19.15 -4.20
C ASP A 137 13.69 -17.63 -4.12
N ASP A 138 14.49 -16.98 -3.27
CA ASP A 138 14.51 -15.53 -3.14
C ASP A 138 14.71 -14.82 -4.48
N ALA A 139 15.61 -15.34 -5.34
CA ALA A 139 15.84 -14.75 -6.65
C ALA A 139 14.57 -14.71 -7.53
N ALA A 140 13.71 -15.74 -7.46
CA ALA A 140 12.44 -15.75 -8.17
C ALA A 140 11.48 -14.69 -7.59
N ASN A 141 11.38 -14.59 -6.27
CA ASN A 141 10.56 -13.60 -5.59
C ASN A 141 11.03 -12.17 -5.83
N TYR A 142 12.35 -11.91 -5.80
CA TYR A 142 12.90 -10.59 -6.16
C TYR A 142 12.65 -10.25 -7.63
N GLY A 143 12.70 -11.22 -8.54
CA GLY A 143 12.38 -11.02 -9.96
C GLY A 143 10.89 -10.81 -10.23
N GLY A 144 10.02 -11.42 -9.43
CA GLY A 144 8.56 -11.29 -9.52
C GLY A 144 8.05 -10.08 -8.74
N ILE A 145 7.67 -10.30 -7.48
CA ILE A 145 7.08 -9.24 -6.64
C ILE A 145 8.04 -8.10 -6.36
N GLY A 146 9.36 -8.36 -6.32
CA GLY A 146 10.37 -7.32 -6.11
C GLY A 146 10.34 -6.23 -7.17
N ALA A 147 10.02 -6.56 -8.43
CA ALA A 147 9.83 -5.58 -9.50
C ALA A 147 8.62 -4.67 -9.22
N VAL A 148 7.52 -5.22 -8.71
CA VAL A 148 6.32 -4.46 -8.33
C VAL A 148 6.61 -3.55 -7.14
N ILE A 149 7.31 -4.05 -6.11
CA ILE A 149 7.69 -3.25 -4.94
C ILE A 149 8.60 -2.08 -5.36
N GLY A 150 9.58 -2.34 -6.23
CA GLY A 150 10.46 -1.30 -6.77
C GLY A 150 9.69 -0.25 -7.55
N HIS A 151 8.66 -0.64 -8.30
CA HIS A 151 7.75 0.25 -9.00
C HIS A 151 6.97 1.16 -8.02
N GLU A 152 6.37 0.60 -6.97
CA GLU A 152 5.64 1.40 -5.98
C GLU A 152 6.57 2.34 -5.18
N ILE A 153 7.77 1.90 -4.83
CA ILE A 153 8.79 2.78 -4.24
C ILE A 153 9.15 3.90 -5.21
N GLY A 154 9.30 3.59 -6.50
CA GLY A 154 9.62 4.53 -7.57
C GLY A 154 8.59 5.66 -7.69
N HIS A 155 7.30 5.36 -7.51
CA HIS A 155 6.24 6.37 -7.49
C HIS A 155 6.43 7.45 -6.42
N GLY A 156 7.12 7.17 -5.32
CA GLY A 156 7.48 8.17 -4.32
C GLY A 156 8.44 9.24 -4.84
N PHE A 157 9.16 8.97 -5.94
CA PHE A 157 10.25 9.79 -6.47
C PHE A 157 10.06 10.19 -7.94
N ASP A 158 8.97 9.77 -8.59
CA ASP A 158 8.61 10.17 -9.94
C ASP A 158 8.16 11.65 -9.99
N ASP A 159 7.76 12.13 -11.17
CA ASP A 159 7.34 13.51 -11.43
C ASP A 159 6.12 13.95 -10.61
N GLN A 160 5.31 13.03 -10.12
CA GLN A 160 4.17 13.30 -9.25
C GLN A 160 4.53 13.11 -7.78
N GLY A 161 5.15 11.99 -7.42
CA GLY A 161 5.54 11.70 -6.05
C GLY A 161 6.56 12.69 -5.50
N ALA A 162 7.47 13.21 -6.32
CA ALA A 162 8.45 14.21 -5.91
C ALA A 162 7.83 15.53 -5.39
N LYS A 163 6.56 15.79 -5.68
CA LYS A 163 5.83 16.97 -5.18
C LYS A 163 5.40 16.83 -3.72
N TYR A 164 5.53 15.65 -3.12
CA TYR A 164 5.13 15.37 -1.75
C TYR A 164 6.35 15.08 -0.88
N ASP A 165 6.36 15.62 0.33
CA ASP A 165 7.37 15.28 1.35
C ASP A 165 7.10 13.91 2.01
N GLY A 166 7.96 13.52 2.96
CA GLY A 166 7.82 12.26 3.67
C GLY A 166 6.64 12.19 4.65
N ASP A 167 5.99 13.30 4.93
CA ASP A 167 4.82 13.40 5.80
C ASP A 167 3.51 13.46 4.99
N GLY A 168 3.62 13.47 3.65
CA GLY A 168 2.50 13.51 2.72
C GLY A 168 2.00 14.92 2.40
N ASN A 169 2.76 15.95 2.73
CA ASN A 169 2.42 17.32 2.38
C ASN A 169 2.88 17.65 0.95
N LEU A 170 2.02 18.34 0.20
CA LEU A 170 2.40 18.91 -1.08
C LEU A 170 3.40 20.05 -0.83
N VAL A 171 4.56 19.98 -1.48
CA VAL A 171 5.64 20.96 -1.36
C VAL A 171 6.02 21.50 -2.74
N ASP A 172 6.38 22.79 -2.80
CA ASP A 172 6.87 23.45 -4.01
C ASP A 172 8.35 23.09 -4.28
#